data_3ed239ab71efa1b413453eade214cb9b
#
_entry.id   3ed239ab71efa1b413453eade214cb9b
#
_cell.length_a   1.000
_cell.length_b   1.000
_cell.length_c   1.000
_cell.angle_alpha   90.00
_cell.angle_beta   90.00
_cell.angle_gamma   90.00
#
_symmetry.space_group_name_H-M   'P 1'
#
loop_
_entity.id
_entity.type
_entity.pdbx_description
1 polymer ?
#
loop_
_entity_poly.entity_id
_entity_poly.type
_entity_poly.pdbx_seq_one_letter_code
_entity_poly.pdbx_strand_id
1 'polypeptide(L)'
;ASINFVTAHDGFTLADLTAYDRKHNTANLENNRDGSDDNRSWNHGVEGTLAVNATHPNEMTPYAILSNMTIADLRARSQRNILATMFVSSGTPMLTGGDEFGRTQYGNNNAYCQDDPISWVDWDLAEGQLEQIDTVSWLIALRKAHPVLRPDRFATGTPYGGDTIADLSWYTAQGTPMPDYGWTDARHRTFQMLRSGVKWGDRDALVIINANLDGAEVTLPEGHDLDWLVAYSTVWATPSEGGVGETRDPGDLSLEVEHVAPRSTLSIEPLSVTILLSDIAFQPER
;
A
#
# COMPACT_ATOMS: atom_id res chain seq x y z
N ALA A 1 -20.60 -6.30 4.69
CA ALA A 1 -19.21 -6.71 4.44
C ALA A 1 -18.82 -6.24 3.04
N SER A 2 -17.59 -5.80 2.87
CA SER A 2 -17.01 -5.49 1.56
C SER A 2 -15.87 -6.45 1.27
N ILE A 3 -15.62 -6.69 -0.01
CA ILE A 3 -14.43 -7.37 -0.50
C ILE A 3 -13.61 -6.30 -1.21
N ASN A 4 -12.38 -6.10 -0.77
CA ASN A 4 -11.47 -5.09 -1.30
C ASN A 4 -10.43 -5.79 -2.18
N PHE A 5 -10.32 -5.38 -3.41
CA PHE A 5 -9.34 -5.90 -4.36
C PHE A 5 -8.90 -4.79 -5.31
N VAL A 6 -7.75 -4.99 -5.93
CA VAL A 6 -7.22 -4.10 -6.97
C VAL A 6 -7.31 -4.81 -8.32
N THR A 7 -6.96 -6.08 -8.33
CA THR A 7 -6.91 -6.96 -9.51
C THR A 7 -7.85 -8.15 -9.33
N ALA A 8 -8.29 -8.72 -10.43
CA ALA A 8 -9.12 -9.91 -10.48
C ALA A 8 -8.69 -10.79 -11.66
N HIS A 9 -9.49 -11.80 -12.00
CA HIS A 9 -9.20 -12.69 -13.14
C HIS A 9 -9.24 -11.98 -14.51
N ASP A 10 -10.05 -10.91 -14.60
CA ASP A 10 -10.06 -10.00 -15.75
C ASP A 10 -9.31 -8.72 -15.39
N GLY A 11 -8.67 -8.11 -16.38
CA GLY A 11 -7.85 -6.93 -16.19
C GLY A 11 -6.35 -7.25 -16.04
N PHE A 12 -5.57 -6.23 -15.75
CA PHE A 12 -4.13 -6.40 -15.48
C PHE A 12 -3.87 -7.08 -14.15
N THR A 13 -2.76 -7.82 -14.08
CA THR A 13 -2.13 -8.21 -12.81
C THR A 13 -1.59 -6.97 -12.09
N LEU A 14 -1.23 -7.09 -10.81
CA LEU A 14 -0.63 -5.99 -10.05
C LEU A 14 0.68 -5.49 -10.70
N ALA A 15 1.51 -6.40 -11.19
CA ALA A 15 2.73 -6.04 -11.91
C ALA A 15 2.42 -5.28 -13.21
N ASP A 16 1.42 -5.73 -13.96
CA ASP A 16 1.06 -5.11 -15.24
C ASP A 16 0.38 -3.75 -15.05
N LEU A 17 -0.37 -3.53 -13.94
CA LEU A 17 -0.90 -2.21 -13.57
C LEU A 17 0.19 -1.14 -13.43
N THR A 18 1.41 -1.55 -13.07
CA THR A 18 2.54 -0.65 -12.88
C THR A 18 3.53 -0.65 -14.07
N ALA A 19 3.22 -1.41 -15.13
CA ALA A 19 4.12 -1.59 -16.27
C ALA A 19 3.49 -1.24 -17.62
N TYR A 20 2.18 -1.19 -17.72
CA TYR A 20 1.48 -0.99 -18.99
C TYR A 20 0.39 0.08 -18.87
N ASP A 21 0.39 1.03 -19.81
CA ASP A 21 -0.72 1.99 -19.95
C ASP A 21 -1.83 1.44 -20.86
N ARG A 22 -1.48 0.46 -21.72
CA ARG A 22 -2.39 -0.11 -22.71
C ARG A 22 -2.36 -1.63 -22.68
N LYS A 23 -3.48 -2.24 -23.04
CA LYS A 23 -3.57 -3.71 -23.19
C LYS A 23 -2.76 -4.22 -24.36
N HIS A 24 -2.20 -5.42 -24.21
CA HIS A 24 -1.39 -6.13 -25.21
C HIS A 24 -1.96 -7.53 -25.45
N ASN A 25 -3.21 -7.62 -25.94
CA ASN A 25 -3.98 -8.86 -26.12
C ASN A 25 -3.82 -9.50 -27.50
N THR A 26 -2.82 -9.11 -28.27
CA THR A 26 -2.66 -9.63 -29.65
C THR A 26 -2.48 -11.15 -29.72
N ALA A 27 -1.93 -11.78 -28.67
CA ALA A 27 -1.81 -13.22 -28.54
C ALA A 27 -3.18 -13.95 -28.52
N ASN A 28 -4.25 -13.25 -28.13
CA ASN A 28 -5.61 -13.80 -28.08
C ASN A 28 -6.26 -13.91 -29.47
N LEU A 29 -5.58 -13.43 -30.54
CA LEU A 29 -6.04 -13.46 -31.94
C LEU A 29 -7.35 -12.68 -32.19
N GLU A 30 -7.74 -11.79 -31.31
CA GLU A 30 -8.92 -10.91 -31.40
C GLU A 30 -8.58 -9.51 -31.93
N ASN A 31 -7.39 -9.35 -32.55
CA ASN A 31 -6.86 -8.05 -33.00
C ASN A 31 -6.81 -6.99 -31.90
N ASN A 32 -6.51 -7.39 -30.67
CA ASN A 32 -6.44 -6.53 -29.47
C ASN A 32 -7.76 -5.80 -29.17
N ARG A 33 -8.91 -6.32 -29.58
CA ARG A 33 -10.24 -5.72 -29.34
C ARG A 33 -10.90 -6.22 -28.08
N ASP A 34 -10.48 -7.36 -27.58
CA ASP A 34 -10.93 -8.00 -26.35
C ASP A 34 -10.32 -7.33 -25.11
N GLY A 35 -10.90 -7.60 -23.94
CA GLY A 35 -10.49 -6.97 -22.67
C GLY A 35 -10.83 -5.48 -22.58
N SER A 36 -10.53 -4.87 -21.45
CA SER A 36 -10.84 -3.47 -21.16
C SER A 36 -9.82 -2.50 -21.74
N ASP A 37 -10.27 -1.36 -22.26
CA ASP A 37 -9.42 -0.21 -22.60
C ASP A 37 -9.21 0.76 -21.44
N ASP A 38 -10.01 0.67 -20.36
CA ASP A 38 -9.90 1.50 -19.15
C ASP A 38 -9.21 0.71 -18.03
N ASN A 39 -7.89 0.70 -18.05
CA ASN A 39 -7.10 -0.12 -17.13
C ASN A 39 -6.68 0.57 -15.83
N ARG A 40 -6.85 1.89 -15.71
CA ARG A 40 -6.44 2.68 -14.53
C ARG A 40 -5.00 2.37 -14.10
N SER A 41 -4.10 2.23 -15.06
CA SER A 41 -2.72 1.81 -14.90
C SER A 41 -1.73 2.96 -15.18
N TRP A 42 -0.47 2.74 -14.83
CA TRP A 42 0.61 3.68 -15.08
C TRP A 42 1.92 2.93 -15.36
N ASN A 43 2.48 3.10 -16.56
CA ASN A 43 3.71 2.44 -17.00
C ASN A 43 5.00 3.02 -16.40
N HIS A 44 4.91 4.09 -15.60
CA HIS A 44 6.04 4.78 -14.97
C HIS A 44 7.06 5.34 -15.98
N GLY A 45 6.61 5.63 -17.20
CA GLY A 45 7.41 6.23 -18.28
C GLY A 45 7.98 5.24 -19.28
N VAL A 46 7.87 3.92 -19.06
CA VAL A 46 8.30 2.88 -19.99
C VAL A 46 7.23 1.80 -20.10
N GLU A 47 6.73 1.57 -21.31
CA GLU A 47 5.74 0.53 -21.58
C GLU A 47 6.36 -0.85 -21.54
N GLY A 48 5.77 -1.77 -20.79
CA GLY A 48 6.17 -3.17 -20.74
C GLY A 48 7.02 -3.54 -19.51
N THR A 49 7.16 -4.86 -19.30
CA THR A 49 7.99 -5.39 -18.22
C THR A 49 9.48 -5.15 -18.50
N LEU A 50 10.24 -4.84 -17.46
CA LEU A 50 11.69 -4.61 -17.60
C LEU A 50 12.46 -5.89 -17.99
N ALA A 51 11.91 -7.07 -17.68
CA ALA A 51 12.50 -8.36 -18.09
C ALA A 51 12.41 -8.60 -19.60
N VAL A 52 11.33 -8.12 -20.24
CA VAL A 52 11.17 -8.21 -21.71
C VAL A 52 12.06 -7.19 -22.41
N ASN A 53 12.32 -6.06 -21.77
CA ASN A 53 13.21 -4.99 -22.22
C ASN A 53 14.55 -5.06 -21.48
N ALA A 54 15.25 -6.21 -21.51
CA ALA A 54 16.52 -6.43 -20.81
C ALA A 54 17.65 -5.41 -21.13
N THR A 55 17.37 -4.44 -21.98
CA THR A 55 18.27 -3.32 -22.29
C THR A 55 18.25 -2.20 -21.26
N HIS A 56 17.27 -2.15 -20.31
CA HIS A 56 17.08 -1.00 -19.41
C HIS A 56 16.71 -1.35 -17.95
N PRO A 57 17.31 -2.40 -17.32
CA PRO A 57 16.95 -2.76 -15.93
C PRO A 57 17.24 -1.65 -14.92
N ASN A 58 18.17 -0.75 -15.25
CA ASN A 58 18.60 0.36 -14.42
C ASN A 58 18.20 1.73 -15.01
N GLU A 59 17.19 1.77 -15.89
CA GLU A 59 16.74 3.04 -16.45
C GLU A 59 16.16 3.91 -15.34
N MET A 60 16.72 5.11 -15.22
CA MET A 60 16.27 6.08 -14.23
C MET A 60 14.90 6.62 -14.62
N THR A 61 14.07 6.89 -13.64
CA THR A 61 12.76 7.47 -13.87
C THR A 61 12.88 8.77 -14.67
N PRO A 62 11.99 9.04 -15.64
CA PRO A 62 11.96 10.29 -16.39
C PRO A 62 11.50 11.49 -15.54
N TYR A 63 11.03 11.24 -14.31
CA TYR A 63 10.56 12.28 -13.40
C TYR A 63 11.75 12.89 -12.65
N ALA A 64 12.11 14.13 -12.95
CA ALA A 64 13.27 14.80 -12.36
C ALA A 64 13.28 14.81 -10.82
N ILE A 65 12.09 14.82 -10.22
CA ILE A 65 11.91 14.85 -8.76
C ILE A 65 12.19 13.48 -8.09
N LEU A 66 12.14 12.41 -8.87
CA LEU A 66 12.43 11.03 -8.45
C LEU A 66 13.72 10.51 -9.11
N SER A 67 14.63 11.43 -9.48
CA SER A 67 15.83 11.14 -10.27
C SER A 67 16.83 10.19 -9.60
N ASN A 68 16.66 9.91 -8.31
CA ASN A 68 17.44 8.94 -7.56
C ASN A 68 16.83 7.50 -7.59
N MET A 69 15.70 7.31 -8.26
CA MET A 69 15.03 6.01 -8.35
C MET A 69 15.09 5.46 -9.76
N THR A 70 15.25 4.15 -9.86
CA THR A 70 15.03 3.44 -11.12
C THR A 70 13.53 3.26 -11.39
N ILE A 71 13.16 2.97 -12.63
CA ILE A 71 11.77 2.62 -12.98
C ILE A 71 11.33 1.34 -12.24
N ALA A 72 12.24 0.39 -12.04
CA ALA A 72 11.98 -0.84 -11.28
C ALA A 72 11.60 -0.52 -9.83
N ASP A 73 12.40 0.31 -9.15
CA ASP A 73 12.14 0.71 -7.76
C ASP A 73 10.80 1.45 -7.62
N LEU A 74 10.50 2.34 -8.56
CA LEU A 74 9.27 3.11 -8.56
C LEU A 74 8.03 2.22 -8.77
N ARG A 75 8.12 1.23 -9.67
CA ARG A 75 7.07 0.23 -9.88
C ARG A 75 6.87 -0.64 -8.65
N ALA A 76 7.95 -1.15 -8.06
CA ALA A 76 7.90 -1.94 -6.84
C ALA A 76 7.28 -1.14 -5.68
N ARG A 77 7.67 0.14 -5.50
CA ARG A 77 7.05 1.03 -4.51
C ARG A 77 5.56 1.24 -4.78
N SER A 78 5.16 1.43 -6.04
CA SER A 78 3.74 1.58 -6.40
C SER A 78 2.93 0.33 -6.09
N GLN A 79 3.48 -0.87 -6.33
CA GLN A 79 2.84 -2.14 -5.96
C GLN A 79 2.69 -2.24 -4.44
N ARG A 80 3.75 -1.92 -3.67
CA ARG A 80 3.68 -1.87 -2.19
C ARG A 80 2.63 -0.88 -1.68
N ASN A 81 2.52 0.31 -2.31
CA ASN A 81 1.48 1.30 -1.95
C ASN A 81 0.07 0.76 -2.13
N ILE A 82 -0.18 0.09 -3.24
CA ILE A 82 -1.47 -0.53 -3.56
C ILE A 82 -1.79 -1.63 -2.53
N LEU A 83 -0.83 -2.52 -2.28
CA LEU A 83 -0.98 -3.61 -1.30
C LEU A 83 -1.22 -3.07 0.11
N ALA A 84 -0.39 -2.13 0.59
CA ALA A 84 -0.56 -1.54 1.91
C ALA A 84 -1.94 -0.89 2.07
N THR A 85 -2.38 -0.11 1.08
CA THR A 85 -3.70 0.52 1.07
C THR A 85 -4.83 -0.51 1.12
N MET A 86 -4.71 -1.60 0.36
CA MET A 86 -5.68 -2.69 0.37
C MET A 86 -5.74 -3.38 1.73
N PHE A 87 -4.58 -3.68 2.34
CA PHE A 87 -4.51 -4.39 3.61
C PHE A 87 -4.96 -3.55 4.82
N VAL A 88 -4.89 -2.21 4.77
CA VAL A 88 -5.45 -1.35 5.82
C VAL A 88 -6.92 -0.97 5.57
N SER A 89 -7.49 -1.33 4.44
CA SER A 89 -8.89 -1.04 4.11
C SER A 89 -9.85 -1.89 4.93
N SER A 90 -11.00 -1.32 5.33
CA SER A 90 -12.06 -2.05 6.02
C SER A 90 -12.73 -3.07 5.10
N GLY A 91 -12.87 -4.32 5.55
CA GLY A 91 -13.46 -5.40 4.76
C GLY A 91 -12.49 -6.56 4.58
N THR A 92 -12.82 -7.47 3.66
CA THR A 92 -12.01 -8.65 3.36
C THR A 92 -11.07 -8.34 2.18
N PRO A 93 -9.74 -8.37 2.36
CA PRO A 93 -8.83 -8.22 1.24
C PRO A 93 -8.89 -9.47 0.35
N MET A 94 -8.92 -9.28 -0.95
CA MET A 94 -8.82 -10.33 -1.97
C MET A 94 -7.61 -10.04 -2.85
N LEU A 95 -6.71 -10.98 -2.95
CA LEU A 95 -5.50 -10.90 -3.78
C LEU A 95 -5.62 -11.89 -4.93
N THR A 96 -5.32 -11.47 -6.14
CA THR A 96 -5.22 -12.37 -7.29
C THR A 96 -3.95 -13.22 -7.14
N GLY A 97 -4.07 -14.56 -7.34
CA GLY A 97 -2.92 -15.45 -7.20
C GLY A 97 -1.79 -15.08 -8.14
N GLY A 98 -0.60 -14.85 -7.57
CA GLY A 98 0.58 -14.34 -8.26
C GLY A 98 0.88 -12.87 -8.02
N ASP A 99 -0.08 -12.06 -7.57
CA ASP A 99 0.19 -10.64 -7.26
C ASP A 99 1.12 -10.51 -6.04
N GLU A 100 1.14 -11.51 -5.15
CA GLU A 100 2.03 -11.57 -4.00
C GLU A 100 3.52 -11.67 -4.36
N PHE A 101 3.83 -12.04 -5.60
CA PHE A 101 5.21 -12.08 -6.14
C PHE A 101 5.34 -11.37 -7.49
N GLY A 102 4.40 -10.51 -7.85
CA GLY A 102 4.51 -9.69 -9.05
C GLY A 102 4.41 -10.47 -10.36
N ARG A 103 3.52 -11.49 -10.44
CA ARG A 103 3.23 -12.21 -11.68
C ARG A 103 2.77 -11.24 -12.77
N THR A 104 3.32 -11.39 -13.97
CA THR A 104 2.92 -10.62 -15.15
C THR A 104 2.18 -11.50 -16.16
N GLN A 105 1.25 -10.92 -16.89
CA GLN A 105 0.64 -11.46 -18.10
C GLN A 105 1.14 -10.70 -19.34
N TYR A 106 2.29 -9.98 -19.21
CA TYR A 106 2.92 -9.21 -20.27
C TYR A 106 1.99 -8.19 -20.92
N GLY A 107 1.10 -7.59 -20.11
CA GLY A 107 0.11 -6.60 -20.55
C GLY A 107 -1.12 -7.21 -21.21
N ASN A 108 -1.28 -8.53 -21.22
CA ASN A 108 -2.52 -9.17 -21.62
C ASN A 108 -3.53 -9.08 -20.47
N ASN A 109 -4.55 -8.25 -20.62
CA ASN A 109 -5.56 -8.04 -19.60
C ASN A 109 -6.82 -8.92 -19.76
N ASN A 110 -6.74 -9.96 -20.61
CA ASN A 110 -7.83 -10.90 -20.88
C ASN A 110 -7.27 -12.28 -21.28
N ALA A 111 -6.43 -12.87 -20.43
CA ALA A 111 -5.65 -14.08 -20.74
C ALA A 111 -6.46 -15.40 -20.72
N TYR A 112 -7.79 -15.34 -20.86
CA TYR A 112 -8.71 -16.49 -20.72
C TYR A 112 -8.41 -17.68 -21.65
N CYS A 113 -7.83 -17.43 -22.81
CA CYS A 113 -7.58 -18.45 -23.82
C CYS A 113 -6.10 -18.87 -23.94
N GLN A 114 -5.24 -18.36 -23.03
CA GLN A 114 -3.80 -18.62 -23.07
C GLN A 114 -3.46 -19.86 -22.24
N ASP A 115 -2.80 -20.83 -22.85
CA ASP A 115 -2.19 -21.98 -22.18
C ASP A 115 -0.68 -21.99 -22.48
N ASP A 116 -0.02 -20.90 -22.09
CA ASP A 116 1.38 -20.62 -22.33
C ASP A 116 1.96 -19.72 -21.22
N PRO A 117 3.22 -19.25 -21.32
CA PRO A 117 3.84 -18.40 -20.30
C PRO A 117 3.07 -17.10 -19.95
N ILE A 118 2.12 -16.65 -20.78
CA ILE A 118 1.25 -15.51 -20.42
C ILE A 118 0.40 -15.84 -19.20
N SER A 119 -0.09 -17.09 -19.08
CA SER A 119 -0.95 -17.52 -17.99
C SER A 119 -0.24 -18.39 -16.96
N TRP A 120 0.86 -19.04 -17.33
CA TRP A 120 1.57 -19.92 -16.41
C TRP A 120 2.25 -19.13 -15.28
N VAL A 121 2.37 -19.78 -14.13
CA VAL A 121 3.11 -19.24 -12.99
C VAL A 121 4.56 -19.71 -13.08
N ASP A 122 5.47 -18.76 -13.20
CA ASP A 122 6.91 -19.03 -13.07
C ASP A 122 7.27 -19.06 -11.59
N TRP A 123 7.81 -20.20 -11.14
CA TRP A 123 8.24 -20.41 -9.75
C TRP A 123 9.75 -20.21 -9.55
N ASP A 124 10.49 -19.86 -10.59
CA ASP A 124 11.88 -19.42 -10.50
C ASP A 124 11.91 -17.91 -10.19
N LEU A 125 11.67 -17.60 -8.92
CA LEU A 125 11.44 -16.24 -8.46
C LEU A 125 12.74 -15.46 -8.35
N ALA A 126 12.77 -14.27 -8.94
CA ALA A 126 13.85 -13.31 -8.78
C ALA A 126 13.81 -12.62 -7.38
N GLU A 127 14.92 -12.00 -6.97
CA GLU A 127 15.07 -11.33 -5.68
C GLU A 127 13.93 -10.34 -5.39
N GLY A 128 13.60 -9.43 -6.29
CA GLY A 128 12.51 -8.47 -6.09
C GLY A 128 11.12 -9.11 -5.97
N GLN A 129 10.93 -10.33 -6.47
CA GLN A 129 9.69 -11.09 -6.27
C GLN A 129 9.64 -11.70 -4.86
N LEU A 130 10.77 -12.14 -4.33
CA LEU A 130 10.88 -12.61 -2.94
C LEU A 130 10.65 -11.45 -1.95
N GLU A 131 11.21 -10.27 -2.22
CA GLU A 131 10.96 -9.05 -1.44
C GLU A 131 9.46 -8.67 -1.39
N GLN A 132 8.75 -8.87 -2.49
CA GLN A 132 7.30 -8.64 -2.52
C GLN A 132 6.53 -9.67 -1.69
N ILE A 133 6.95 -10.95 -1.70
CA ILE A 133 6.39 -11.98 -0.82
C ILE A 133 6.58 -11.58 0.65
N ASP A 134 7.76 -11.12 1.03
CA ASP A 134 8.04 -10.68 2.40
C ASP A 134 7.14 -9.51 2.79
N THR A 135 6.97 -8.54 1.89
CA THR A 135 6.04 -7.43 2.07
C THR A 135 4.60 -7.90 2.30
N VAL A 136 4.09 -8.78 1.45
CA VAL A 136 2.71 -9.29 1.57
C VAL A 136 2.55 -10.11 2.85
N SER A 137 3.52 -10.95 3.16
CA SER A 137 3.54 -11.77 4.38
C SER A 137 3.49 -10.88 5.64
N TRP A 138 4.30 -9.81 5.67
CA TRP A 138 4.30 -8.84 6.77
C TRP A 138 2.95 -8.11 6.89
N LEU A 139 2.40 -7.59 5.80
CA LEU A 139 1.11 -6.89 5.81
C LEU A 139 -0.05 -7.80 6.28
N ILE A 140 -0.02 -9.08 5.89
CA ILE A 140 -0.98 -10.08 6.39
C ILE A 140 -0.81 -10.31 7.89
N ALA A 141 0.42 -10.47 8.35
CA ALA A 141 0.73 -10.71 9.76
C ALA A 141 0.36 -9.49 10.62
N LEU A 142 0.74 -8.28 10.18
CA LEU A 142 0.39 -7.01 10.84
C LEU A 142 -1.13 -6.85 10.95
N ARG A 143 -1.87 -7.08 9.86
CA ARG A 143 -3.33 -7.02 9.87
C ARG A 143 -3.97 -8.06 10.78
N LYS A 144 -3.37 -9.26 10.90
CA LYS A 144 -3.86 -10.32 11.81
C LYS A 144 -3.60 -9.97 13.27
N ALA A 145 -2.41 -9.44 13.58
CA ALA A 145 -2.01 -9.06 14.94
C ALA A 145 -2.84 -7.89 15.46
N HIS A 146 -3.20 -6.94 14.60
CA HIS A 146 -3.87 -5.69 14.98
C HIS A 146 -5.32 -5.62 14.46
N PRO A 147 -6.33 -5.94 15.32
CA PRO A 147 -7.75 -5.80 14.98
C PRO A 147 -8.17 -4.41 14.51
N VAL A 148 -7.51 -3.34 14.95
CA VAL A 148 -7.75 -1.97 14.48
C VAL A 148 -7.57 -1.82 12.95
N LEU A 149 -6.70 -2.64 12.33
CA LEU A 149 -6.49 -2.66 10.89
C LEU A 149 -7.53 -3.51 10.12
N ARG A 150 -8.33 -4.32 10.84
CA ARG A 150 -9.35 -5.20 10.24
C ARG A 150 -10.71 -5.09 10.95
N PRO A 151 -11.28 -3.88 11.04
CA PRO A 151 -12.53 -3.69 11.74
C PRO A 151 -13.65 -4.58 11.16
N ASP A 152 -14.49 -5.12 12.05
CA ASP A 152 -15.62 -6.01 11.72
C ASP A 152 -16.85 -5.26 11.20
N ARG A 153 -16.84 -3.92 11.27
CA ARG A 153 -17.91 -3.00 10.86
C ARG A 153 -17.34 -1.75 10.23
N PHE A 154 -18.16 -1.10 9.44
CA PHE A 154 -17.85 0.25 9.00
C PHE A 154 -17.84 1.20 10.20
N ALA A 155 -16.94 2.18 10.14
CA ALA A 155 -16.81 3.21 11.15
C ALA A 155 -18.07 4.11 11.17
N THR A 156 -18.32 4.67 12.34
CA THR A 156 -19.44 5.59 12.58
C THR A 156 -19.00 7.06 12.65
N GLY A 157 -17.69 7.31 12.75
CA GLY A 157 -17.11 8.63 12.97
C GLY A 157 -17.32 9.15 14.39
N THR A 158 -17.61 8.26 15.34
CA THR A 158 -17.85 8.62 16.75
C THR A 158 -16.93 7.84 17.70
N PRO A 159 -16.56 8.43 18.86
CA PRO A 159 -15.79 7.73 19.87
C PRO A 159 -16.53 6.50 20.45
N TYR A 160 -15.78 5.49 20.84
CA TYR A 160 -16.30 4.28 21.47
C TYR A 160 -15.86 4.20 22.94
N GLY A 161 -16.79 3.85 23.84
CA GLY A 161 -16.49 3.39 25.19
C GLY A 161 -15.71 4.37 26.07
N GLY A 162 -15.94 5.68 25.94
CA GLY A 162 -15.25 6.70 26.73
C GLY A 162 -13.92 7.20 26.10
N ASP A 163 -13.59 6.73 24.91
CA ASP A 163 -12.50 7.28 24.11
C ASP A 163 -12.77 8.77 23.77
N THR A 164 -11.69 9.50 23.52
CA THR A 164 -11.74 10.89 23.01
C THR A 164 -11.58 10.96 21.49
N ILE A 165 -11.11 9.87 20.90
CA ILE A 165 -10.84 9.73 19.45
C ILE A 165 -11.99 8.98 18.80
N ALA A 166 -12.48 9.46 17.65
CA ALA A 166 -13.49 8.76 16.87
C ALA A 166 -12.93 7.42 16.33
N ASP A 167 -13.82 6.44 16.14
CA ASP A 167 -13.46 5.12 15.59
C ASP A 167 -12.77 5.20 14.21
N LEU A 168 -12.98 6.31 13.47
CA LEU A 168 -12.26 6.68 12.25
C LEU A 168 -12.27 8.20 12.09
N SER A 169 -11.11 8.77 11.84
CA SER A 169 -10.95 10.19 11.51
C SER A 169 -9.99 10.35 10.34
N TRP A 170 -10.19 11.42 9.58
CA TRP A 170 -9.34 11.79 8.45
C TRP A 170 -8.77 13.18 8.66
N TYR A 171 -7.49 13.35 8.31
CA TYR A 171 -6.77 14.60 8.48
C TYR A 171 -6.01 14.98 7.23
N THR A 172 -5.78 16.28 7.06
CA THR A 172 -4.87 16.84 6.07
C THR A 172 -3.42 16.54 6.42
N ALA A 173 -2.49 16.89 5.54
CA ALA A 173 -1.06 16.83 5.85
C ALA A 173 -0.68 17.70 7.06
N GLN A 174 -1.43 18.75 7.38
CA GLN A 174 -1.19 19.65 8.50
C GLN A 174 -1.78 19.16 9.84
N GLY A 175 -2.32 17.94 9.89
CA GLY A 175 -2.92 17.37 11.10
C GLY A 175 -4.28 17.95 11.44
N THR A 176 -4.87 18.79 10.59
CA THR A 176 -6.23 19.32 10.78
C THR A 176 -7.28 18.38 10.19
N PRO A 177 -8.49 18.31 10.76
CA PRO A 177 -9.55 17.48 10.20
C PRO A 177 -9.76 17.73 8.70
N MET A 178 -9.95 16.65 7.94
CA MET A 178 -10.17 16.74 6.49
C MET A 178 -11.50 17.45 6.21
N PRO A 179 -11.49 18.60 5.54
CA PRO A 179 -12.74 19.29 5.20
C PRO A 179 -13.46 18.57 4.06
N ASP A 180 -14.78 18.72 3.97
CA ASP A 180 -15.61 18.03 2.95
C ASP A 180 -15.12 18.29 1.53
N TYR A 181 -14.71 19.52 1.22
CA TYR A 181 -14.17 19.87 -0.09
C TYR A 181 -12.80 19.25 -0.38
N GLY A 182 -12.08 18.83 0.67
CA GLY A 182 -10.76 18.21 0.55
C GLY A 182 -10.79 16.91 -0.27
N TRP A 183 -11.90 16.19 -0.20
CA TRP A 183 -12.09 14.93 -0.94
C TRP A 183 -12.25 15.11 -2.47
N THR A 184 -12.61 16.30 -2.91
CA THR A 184 -12.80 16.63 -4.34
C THR A 184 -11.70 17.54 -4.88
N ASP A 185 -10.83 18.06 -4.04
CA ASP A 185 -9.70 18.90 -4.45
C ASP A 185 -8.49 18.04 -4.79
N ALA A 186 -8.15 17.98 -6.08
CA ALA A 186 -7.01 17.21 -6.59
C ALA A 186 -5.64 17.63 -6.02
N ARG A 187 -5.57 18.74 -5.28
CA ARG A 187 -4.35 19.18 -4.59
C ARG A 187 -4.14 18.45 -3.26
N HIS A 188 -5.19 17.91 -2.65
CA HIS A 188 -5.11 17.13 -1.42
C HIS A 188 -4.72 15.67 -1.74
N ARG A 189 -3.45 15.44 -2.04
CA ARG A 189 -2.89 14.12 -2.32
C ARG A 189 -2.12 13.52 -1.15
N THR A 190 -1.95 14.29 -0.08
CA THR A 190 -1.35 13.84 1.18
C THR A 190 -2.39 13.97 2.27
N PHE A 191 -2.69 12.86 2.95
CA PHE A 191 -3.70 12.80 3.99
C PHE A 191 -3.40 11.67 4.99
N GLN A 192 -4.09 11.73 6.13
CA GLN A 192 -3.89 10.80 7.24
C GLN A 192 -5.22 10.15 7.60
N MET A 193 -5.20 8.86 7.91
CA MET A 193 -6.32 8.08 8.43
C MET A 193 -5.98 7.60 9.83
N LEU A 194 -6.70 8.09 10.85
CA LEU A 194 -6.57 7.66 12.22
C LEU A 194 -7.72 6.72 12.59
N ARG A 195 -7.40 5.59 13.18
CA ARG A 195 -8.38 4.64 13.75
C ARG A 195 -8.08 4.40 15.21
N SER A 196 -9.11 4.53 16.07
CA SER A 196 -9.02 4.14 17.46
C SER A 196 -9.03 2.62 17.62
N GLY A 197 -8.10 2.09 18.42
CA GLY A 197 -8.01 0.69 18.80
C GLY A 197 -8.84 0.32 20.01
N VAL A 198 -9.40 1.30 20.74
CA VAL A 198 -10.09 1.14 22.02
C VAL A 198 -11.15 0.05 21.99
N LYS A 199 -11.96 0.00 20.94
CA LYS A 199 -13.02 -1.00 20.79
C LYS A 199 -12.53 -2.44 20.81
N TRP A 200 -11.31 -2.67 20.38
CA TRP A 200 -10.72 -4.02 20.27
C TRP A 200 -9.65 -4.29 21.32
N GLY A 201 -9.39 -3.35 22.23
CA GLY A 201 -8.28 -3.44 23.18
C GLY A 201 -6.92 -3.47 22.48
N ASP A 202 -6.81 -2.77 21.37
CA ASP A 202 -5.64 -2.71 20.50
C ASP A 202 -5.02 -1.31 20.53
N ARG A 203 -3.87 -1.17 19.89
CA ARG A 203 -3.21 0.11 19.59
C ARG A 203 -4.06 0.94 18.65
N ASP A 204 -3.94 2.25 18.70
CA ASP A 204 -4.48 3.11 17.64
C ASP A 204 -3.60 2.99 16.40
N ALA A 205 -4.20 3.16 15.23
CA ALA A 205 -3.49 3.08 13.96
C ALA A 205 -3.60 4.41 13.20
N LEU A 206 -2.45 4.95 12.79
CA LEU A 206 -2.37 6.11 11.91
C LEU A 206 -1.73 5.69 10.59
N VAL A 207 -2.44 5.89 9.49
CA VAL A 207 -1.95 5.62 8.14
C VAL A 207 -1.76 6.93 7.42
N ILE A 208 -0.53 7.21 7.01
CA ILE A 208 -0.17 8.41 6.24
C ILE A 208 0.00 8.00 4.79
N ILE A 209 -0.70 8.68 3.88
CA ILE A 209 -0.62 8.44 2.44
C ILE A 209 -0.13 9.72 1.78
N ASN A 210 0.99 9.63 1.06
CA ASN A 210 1.49 10.67 0.19
C ASN A 210 1.44 10.19 -1.27
N ALA A 211 0.44 10.64 -2.01
CA ALA A 211 0.27 10.32 -3.43
C ALA A 211 0.85 11.42 -4.36
N ASN A 212 1.72 12.29 -3.84
CA ASN A 212 2.47 13.26 -4.65
C ASN A 212 3.78 12.66 -5.15
N LEU A 213 4.28 13.23 -6.24
CA LEU A 213 5.63 12.97 -6.74
C LEU A 213 6.70 13.69 -5.89
N ASP A 214 6.29 14.60 -5.02
CA ASP A 214 7.13 15.33 -4.06
C ASP A 214 7.01 14.73 -2.67
N GLY A 215 8.06 14.89 -1.86
CA GLY A 215 7.99 14.68 -0.41
C GLY A 215 7.01 15.66 0.23
N ALA A 216 6.50 15.30 1.40
CA ALA A 216 5.54 16.10 2.14
C ALA A 216 5.92 16.20 3.61
N GLU A 217 5.84 17.41 4.16
CA GLU A 217 5.86 17.61 5.62
C GLU A 217 4.46 17.31 6.18
N VAL A 218 4.37 16.33 7.06
CA VAL A 218 3.12 15.87 7.64
C VAL A 218 3.15 16.04 9.14
N THR A 219 2.27 16.89 9.65
CA THR A 219 2.08 17.09 11.10
C THR A 219 1.06 16.09 11.61
N LEU A 220 1.40 15.34 12.66
CA LEU A 220 0.51 14.36 13.27
C LEU A 220 -0.69 15.03 13.93
N PRO A 221 -1.89 14.38 13.95
CA PRO A 221 -3.11 14.97 14.49
C PRO A 221 -2.99 15.29 15.98
N GLU A 222 -3.66 16.35 16.42
CA GLU A 222 -3.85 16.65 17.83
C GLU A 222 -4.83 15.66 18.50
N GLY A 223 -4.76 15.56 19.83
CA GLY A 223 -5.66 14.74 20.63
C GLY A 223 -5.16 13.31 20.87
N HIS A 224 -3.98 12.97 20.37
CA HIS A 224 -3.29 11.72 20.66
C HIS A 224 -1.93 12.03 21.31
N ASP A 225 -1.79 11.70 22.58
CA ASP A 225 -0.62 12.05 23.41
C ASP A 225 0.36 10.89 23.61
N LEU A 226 0.17 9.78 22.87
CA LEU A 226 1.07 8.63 22.88
C LEU A 226 2.10 8.74 21.75
N ASP A 227 3.28 8.19 21.98
CA ASP A 227 4.26 8.00 20.93
C ASP A 227 3.73 7.01 19.88
N TRP A 228 4.27 7.10 18.69
CA TRP A 228 3.96 6.22 17.57
C TRP A 228 5.14 5.36 17.21
N LEU A 229 4.87 4.15 16.80
CA LEU A 229 5.84 3.18 16.28
C LEU A 229 5.61 3.02 14.78
N VAL A 230 6.65 3.16 13.97
CA VAL A 230 6.55 2.92 12.54
C VAL A 230 6.45 1.41 12.28
N ALA A 231 5.24 0.92 12.05
CA ALA A 231 4.96 -0.50 11.85
C ALA A 231 5.28 -0.97 10.43
N TYR A 232 5.18 -0.07 9.44
CA TYR A 232 5.52 -0.36 8.05
C TYR A 232 5.63 0.93 7.24
N SER A 233 6.56 0.94 6.28
CA SER A 233 6.63 1.97 5.24
C SER A 233 6.89 1.34 3.88
N THR A 234 6.18 1.79 2.86
CA THR A 234 6.36 1.33 1.48
C THR A 234 7.65 1.85 0.83
N VAL A 235 8.36 2.73 1.52
CA VAL A 235 9.71 3.19 1.12
C VAL A 235 10.72 2.07 1.28
N TRP A 236 10.54 1.22 2.27
CA TRP A 236 11.39 0.05 2.48
C TRP A 236 11.20 -0.96 1.34
N ALA A 237 12.28 -1.49 0.80
CA ALA A 237 12.20 -2.58 -0.18
C ALA A 237 11.67 -3.85 0.49
N THR A 238 12.13 -4.12 1.71
CA THR A 238 11.64 -5.20 2.58
C THR A 238 11.27 -4.67 3.97
N PRO A 239 10.41 -5.35 4.72
CA PRO A 239 10.12 -5.00 6.10
C PRO A 239 11.36 -4.94 7.01
N SER A 240 12.39 -5.76 6.73
CA SER A 240 13.63 -5.78 7.50
C SER A 240 14.45 -4.49 7.42
N GLU A 241 14.35 -3.72 6.35
CA GLU A 241 15.00 -2.40 6.25
C GLU A 241 14.47 -1.41 7.30
N GLY A 242 13.21 -1.55 7.68
CA GLY A 242 12.60 -0.73 8.74
C GLY A 242 12.82 -1.27 10.15
N GLY A 243 13.69 -2.26 10.31
CA GLY A 243 13.88 -2.93 11.59
C GLY A 243 12.72 -3.87 11.98
N VAL A 244 11.74 -4.08 11.11
CA VAL A 244 10.62 -5.02 11.29
C VAL A 244 10.91 -6.24 10.40
N GLY A 245 11.57 -7.25 10.89
CA GLY A 245 12.05 -8.37 10.07
C GLY A 245 11.40 -9.70 10.39
N GLU A 246 11.86 -10.75 9.70
CA GLU A 246 11.33 -12.13 9.76
C GLU A 246 11.22 -12.73 11.16
N THR A 247 11.99 -12.24 12.13
CA THR A 247 12.04 -12.76 13.50
C THR A 247 11.11 -12.02 14.46
N ARG A 248 10.35 -11.03 14.01
CA ARG A 248 9.50 -10.22 14.86
C ARG A 248 8.05 -10.62 14.75
N ASP A 249 7.42 -10.69 15.90
CA ASP A 249 5.96 -10.73 16.00
C ASP A 249 5.41 -9.32 15.67
N PRO A 250 4.60 -9.16 14.61
CA PRO A 250 3.96 -7.88 14.31
C PRO A 250 3.07 -7.35 15.44
N GLY A 251 2.72 -8.20 16.42
CA GLY A 251 2.04 -7.82 17.66
C GLY A 251 2.96 -7.19 18.69
N ASP A 252 4.28 -7.38 18.59
CA ASP A 252 5.28 -6.83 19.51
C ASP A 252 6.28 -5.94 18.76
N LEU A 253 5.90 -4.68 18.56
CA LEU A 253 6.71 -3.66 17.90
C LEU A 253 7.58 -2.87 18.89
N SER A 254 7.68 -3.27 20.15
CA SER A 254 8.27 -2.46 21.23
C SER A 254 9.79 -2.31 21.19
N LEU A 255 10.49 -3.08 20.39
CA LEU A 255 11.97 -3.07 20.35
C LEU A 255 12.50 -2.76 18.95
N GLU A 256 13.33 -1.70 18.85
CA GLU A 256 14.11 -1.30 17.66
C GLU A 256 13.34 -0.70 16.45
N VAL A 257 12.06 -0.35 16.58
CA VAL A 257 11.35 0.43 15.57
C VAL A 257 11.53 1.93 15.81
N GLU A 258 11.39 2.70 14.75
CA GLU A 258 11.40 4.15 14.83
C GLU A 258 10.23 4.65 15.69
N HIS A 259 10.57 5.41 16.73
CA HIS A 259 9.61 6.09 17.58
C HIS A 259 9.38 7.50 17.08
N VAL A 260 8.12 7.89 17.00
CA VAL A 260 7.68 9.19 16.55
C VAL A 260 6.88 9.86 17.66
N ALA A 261 7.34 11.01 18.13
CA ALA A 261 6.65 11.76 19.17
C ALA A 261 5.26 12.26 18.72
N PRO A 262 4.29 12.36 19.64
CA PRO A 262 2.98 12.90 19.32
C PRO A 262 3.09 14.33 18.80
N ARG A 263 2.20 14.72 17.90
CA ARG A 263 2.12 16.07 17.31
C ARG A 263 3.38 16.54 16.57
N SER A 264 4.34 15.65 16.35
CA SER A 264 5.53 16.00 15.56
C SER A 264 5.22 16.16 14.08
N THR A 265 6.16 16.77 13.38
CA THR A 265 6.12 16.84 11.90
C THR A 265 7.12 15.85 11.34
N LEU A 266 6.67 15.03 10.40
CA LEU A 266 7.46 14.00 9.71
C LEU A 266 7.68 14.43 8.26
N SER A 267 8.88 14.20 7.76
CA SER A 267 9.15 14.25 6.32
C SER A 267 8.75 12.91 5.69
N ILE A 268 7.73 12.93 4.87
CA ILE A 268 7.17 11.75 4.21
C ILE A 268 7.62 11.72 2.75
N GLU A 269 8.21 10.61 2.36
CA GLU A 269 8.73 10.40 1.01
C GLU A 269 7.64 10.48 -0.07
N PRO A 270 8.03 10.81 -1.32
CA PRO A 270 7.12 10.77 -2.47
C PRO A 270 6.48 9.40 -2.65
N LEU A 271 5.24 9.37 -3.13
CA LEU A 271 4.54 8.13 -3.50
C LEU A 271 4.71 7.04 -2.44
N SER A 272 4.28 7.31 -1.20
CA SER A 272 4.47 6.38 -0.10
C SER A 272 3.26 6.24 0.80
N VAL A 273 3.19 5.11 1.48
CA VAL A 273 2.24 4.80 2.56
C VAL A 273 3.04 4.41 3.79
N THR A 274 2.77 5.06 4.91
CA THR A 274 3.39 4.75 6.20
C THR A 274 2.31 4.38 7.21
N ILE A 275 2.47 3.25 7.88
CA ILE A 275 1.57 2.74 8.92
C ILE A 275 2.26 2.89 10.26
N LEU A 276 1.62 3.65 11.15
CA LEU A 276 2.07 3.83 12.52
C LEU A 276 1.04 3.20 13.48
N LEU A 277 1.54 2.67 14.59
CA LEU A 277 0.71 2.17 15.69
C LEU A 277 1.11 2.89 16.96
N SER A 278 0.15 3.23 17.84
CA SER A 278 0.46 3.85 19.11
C SER A 278 1.34 2.94 19.96
N ASP A 279 2.27 3.51 20.74
CA ASP A 279 3.23 2.72 21.53
C ASP A 279 2.54 1.87 22.61
N ILE A 280 1.43 2.34 23.15
CA ILE A 280 0.68 1.63 24.19
C ILE A 280 -0.69 1.22 23.62
N ALA A 281 -1.02 -0.08 23.77
CA ALA A 281 -2.36 -0.57 23.51
C ALA A 281 -3.33 -0.08 24.61
N PHE A 282 -4.55 0.27 24.22
CA PHE A 282 -5.61 0.60 25.18
C PHE A 282 -5.91 -0.63 26.05
N GLN A 283 -5.79 -0.49 27.37
CA GLN A 283 -6.28 -1.47 28.33
C GLN A 283 -7.59 -0.95 28.91
N PRO A 284 -8.74 -1.57 28.60
CA PRO A 284 -9.98 -1.19 29.26
C PRO A 284 -9.81 -1.37 30.77
N GLU A 285 -10.13 -0.35 31.53
CA GLU A 285 -10.17 -0.46 32.99
C GLU A 285 -11.04 -1.67 33.37
N ARG A 286 -10.48 -2.58 34.17
CA ARG A 286 -11.14 -3.79 34.61
C ARG A 286 -12.24 -3.49 35.61
#